data_efef441237ed2eb9c3a8bcc7ecccbe00
#
_entry.id   efef441237ed2eb9c3a8bcc7ecccbe00
#
_cell.length_a   1.000
_cell.length_b   1.000
_cell.length_c   1.000
_cell.angle_alpha   90.00
_cell.angle_beta   90.00
_cell.angle_gamma   90.00
#
_symmetry.space_group_name_H-M   'P 1'
#
loop_
_entity.id
_entity.type
_entity.pdbx_description
1 polymer ?
#
loop_
_entity_poly.entity_id
_entity_poly.type
_entity_poly.pdbx_seq_one_letter_code
_entity_poly.pdbx_strand_id
1 'polypeptide(L)'
;KGINVVTTSFYPMYHPPSMPDDLAQRFNDACADGGASIFASGIDPGWTCDILPLLLSGVSADITEIRSQELMNYALYDQPDAVRNLVGFGMPMDQTPPMVLDFSLQMVWGPEIRILADGLGVELDEIRTAVEKRPLEKTIHVDGMGEFEEGTIGALRFEIQGIVNGK
;
A
#
# COMPACT_ATOMS: atom_id res chain seq x y z
N LYS A 1 2.39 30.65 1.86
CA LYS A 1 1.75 31.11 3.11
C LYS A 1 2.36 30.47 4.36
N GLY A 2 3.49 29.76 4.24
CA GLY A 2 4.20 29.14 5.37
C GLY A 2 3.41 28.06 6.13
N ILE A 3 2.50 27.35 5.45
CA ILE A 3 1.69 26.30 6.06
C ILE A 3 2.26 24.93 5.64
N ASN A 4 2.75 24.18 6.61
CA ASN A 4 3.16 22.80 6.39
C ASN A 4 1.95 21.89 6.18
N VAL A 5 2.11 20.87 5.35
CA VAL A 5 1.05 19.89 5.00
C VAL A 5 1.49 18.50 5.42
N VAL A 6 0.61 17.78 6.09
CA VAL A 6 0.77 16.34 6.35
C VAL A 6 -0.44 15.63 5.75
N THR A 7 -0.19 14.53 5.02
CA THR A 7 -1.25 13.78 4.35
C THR A 7 -1.00 12.27 4.43
N THR A 8 -2.08 11.49 4.45
CA THR A 8 -2.03 10.02 4.39
C THR A 8 -2.53 9.46 3.05
N SER A 9 -2.87 10.34 2.09
CA SER A 9 -3.59 9.95 0.87
C SER A 9 -2.89 10.29 -0.44
N PHE A 10 -1.60 10.65 -0.38
CA PHE A 10 -0.83 10.92 -1.59
C PHE A 10 0.38 9.98 -1.70
N TYR A 11 0.14 8.76 -2.10
CA TYR A 11 1.11 7.65 -2.15
C TYR A 11 2.38 7.93 -2.95
N PRO A 12 2.36 8.63 -4.11
CA PRO A 12 3.61 8.94 -4.83
C PRO A 12 4.62 9.73 -4.01
N MET A 13 4.17 10.47 -2.99
CA MET A 13 5.05 11.27 -2.13
C MET A 13 5.64 10.47 -0.95
N TYR A 14 5.26 9.22 -0.75
CA TYR A 14 5.89 8.37 0.28
C TYR A 14 7.36 8.15 -0.04
N HIS A 15 7.69 7.98 -1.34
CA HIS A 15 9.07 7.90 -1.82
C HIS A 15 9.32 8.94 -2.92
N PRO A 16 9.59 10.21 -2.59
CA PRO A 16 9.77 11.29 -3.56
C PRO A 16 10.78 11.00 -4.68
N PRO A 17 11.89 10.27 -4.45
CA PRO A 17 12.84 9.95 -5.53
C PRO A 17 12.23 9.10 -6.66
N SER A 18 11.14 8.38 -6.43
CA SER A 18 10.44 7.61 -7.48
C SER A 18 9.25 8.31 -8.10
N MET A 19 8.96 9.56 -7.68
CA MET A 19 7.94 10.37 -8.35
C MET A 19 8.37 10.76 -9.75
N PRO A 20 7.42 10.97 -10.69
CA PRO A 20 7.72 11.65 -11.96
C PRO A 20 8.39 13.00 -11.70
N ASP A 21 9.49 13.30 -12.42
CA ASP A 21 10.32 14.47 -12.19
C ASP A 21 9.53 15.80 -12.25
N ASP A 22 8.60 15.92 -13.21
CA ASP A 22 7.75 17.10 -13.36
C ASP A 22 6.83 17.32 -12.17
N LEU A 23 6.33 16.23 -11.58
CA LEU A 23 5.48 16.27 -10.40
C LEU A 23 6.30 16.63 -9.16
N ALA A 24 7.45 15.98 -8.97
CA ALA A 24 8.37 16.28 -7.88
C ALA A 24 8.81 17.75 -7.89
N GLN A 25 9.15 18.27 -9.09
CA GLN A 25 9.55 19.67 -9.25
C GLN A 25 8.44 20.65 -8.85
N ARG A 26 7.19 20.38 -9.28
CA ARG A 26 6.04 21.22 -8.92
C ARG A 26 5.81 21.30 -7.41
N PHE A 27 5.97 20.18 -6.68
CA PHE A 27 5.88 20.19 -5.21
C PHE A 27 7.05 20.96 -4.58
N ASN A 28 8.26 20.76 -5.05
CA ASN A 28 9.44 21.46 -4.57
C ASN A 28 9.30 22.97 -4.75
N ASP A 29 8.90 23.43 -5.93
CA ASP A 29 8.69 24.85 -6.22
C ASP A 29 7.60 25.45 -5.32
N ALA A 30 6.47 24.77 -5.18
CA ALA A 30 5.39 25.23 -4.33
C ALA A 30 5.78 25.31 -2.85
N CYS A 31 6.57 24.36 -2.37
CA CYS A 31 7.12 24.38 -1.00
C CYS A 31 8.11 25.52 -0.80
N ALA A 32 9.02 25.71 -1.76
CA ALA A 32 10.01 26.79 -1.72
C ALA A 32 9.33 28.18 -1.75
N ASP A 33 8.42 28.40 -2.68
CA ASP A 33 7.64 29.65 -2.81
C ASP A 33 6.77 29.93 -1.57
N GLY A 34 6.25 28.89 -0.95
CA GLY A 34 5.42 28.96 0.24
C GLY A 34 6.21 29.10 1.53
N GLY A 35 7.51 28.83 1.55
CA GLY A 35 8.31 28.67 2.76
C GLY A 35 7.73 27.56 3.67
N ALA A 36 7.35 26.41 3.06
CA ALA A 36 6.61 25.34 3.72
C ALA A 36 7.15 23.96 3.32
N SER A 37 6.69 22.93 3.99
CA SER A 37 7.03 21.53 3.72
C SER A 37 5.76 20.71 3.57
N ILE A 38 5.84 19.61 2.80
CA ILE A 38 4.82 18.58 2.73
C ILE A 38 5.45 17.24 3.14
N PHE A 39 4.69 16.47 3.92
CA PHE A 39 5.05 15.13 4.35
C PHE A 39 3.88 14.18 4.12
N ALA A 40 4.14 13.04 3.49
CA ALA A 40 3.17 11.98 3.29
C ALA A 40 3.63 10.70 3.99
N SER A 41 2.77 10.11 4.80
CA SER A 41 2.94 8.79 5.41
C SER A 41 1.60 8.34 5.99
N GLY A 42 1.44 7.05 6.25
CA GLY A 42 0.25 6.44 6.83
C GLY A 42 0.57 5.35 7.83
N ILE A 43 -0.29 4.36 7.91
CA ILE A 43 -0.08 3.15 8.71
C ILE A 43 0.30 1.99 7.77
N ASP A 44 -0.58 1.66 6.83
CA ASP A 44 -0.38 0.70 5.74
C ASP A 44 -1.18 1.21 4.51
N PRO A 45 -0.48 1.72 3.51
CA PRO A 45 0.95 2.00 3.43
C PRO A 45 1.44 3.05 4.44
N GLY A 46 2.70 2.90 4.92
CA GLY A 46 3.40 3.84 5.79
C GLY A 46 4.12 3.18 6.97
N TRP A 47 3.95 3.72 8.16
CA TRP A 47 4.76 3.44 9.34
C TRP A 47 5.00 1.96 9.65
N THR A 48 4.00 1.11 9.50
CA THR A 48 4.13 -0.34 9.77
C THR A 48 4.89 -1.10 8.70
N CYS A 49 4.96 -0.55 7.49
CA CYS A 49 5.58 -1.21 6.33
C CYS A 49 6.95 -0.63 5.98
N ASP A 50 7.29 0.57 6.45
CA ASP A 50 8.55 1.24 6.17
C ASP A 50 9.35 1.59 7.44
N ILE A 51 8.89 2.54 8.25
CA ILE A 51 9.66 3.07 9.40
C ILE A 51 9.89 2.01 10.47
N LEU A 52 8.85 1.25 10.84
CA LEU A 52 8.97 0.23 11.88
C LEU A 52 9.95 -0.89 11.50
N PRO A 53 9.87 -1.49 10.30
CA PRO A 53 10.88 -2.45 9.84
C PRO A 53 12.30 -1.88 9.83
N LEU A 54 12.50 -0.63 9.38
CA LEU A 54 13.82 0.02 9.39
C LEU A 54 14.35 0.21 10.81
N LEU A 55 13.51 0.63 11.76
CA LEU A 55 13.92 0.74 13.15
C LEU A 55 14.34 -0.62 13.74
N LEU A 56 13.58 -1.66 13.45
CA LEU A 56 13.88 -3.03 13.92
C LEU A 56 15.11 -3.62 13.24
N SER A 57 15.42 -3.22 12.01
CA SER A 57 16.63 -3.65 11.31
C SER A 57 17.91 -3.27 12.07
N GLY A 58 17.89 -2.15 12.79
CA GLY A 58 19.03 -1.66 13.57
C GLY A 58 19.47 -2.57 14.74
N VAL A 59 18.65 -3.55 15.13
CA VAL A 59 18.97 -4.54 16.16
C VAL A 59 19.23 -5.95 15.59
N SER A 60 19.28 -6.07 14.27
CA SER A 60 19.52 -7.31 13.53
C SER A 60 20.92 -7.31 12.92
N ALA A 61 21.67 -8.44 13.07
CA ALA A 61 23.01 -8.54 12.52
C ALA A 61 23.02 -8.89 11.02
N ASP A 62 22.21 -9.88 10.64
CA ASP A 62 22.11 -10.36 9.26
C ASP A 62 20.62 -10.41 8.85
N ILE A 63 20.24 -9.59 7.89
CA ILE A 63 18.88 -9.51 7.38
C ILE A 63 18.83 -10.22 6.03
N THR A 64 18.08 -11.31 5.97
CA THR A 64 17.86 -12.07 4.74
C THR A 64 16.48 -11.83 4.12
N GLU A 65 15.53 -11.39 4.94
CA GLU A 65 14.17 -11.07 4.54
C GLU A 65 13.55 -10.10 5.55
N ILE A 66 12.75 -9.16 5.07
CA ILE A 66 11.83 -8.36 5.87
C ILE A 66 10.42 -8.68 5.39
N ARG A 67 9.53 -8.99 6.34
CA ARG A 67 8.12 -9.20 6.04
C ARG A 67 7.25 -8.37 6.97
N SER A 68 6.48 -7.47 6.40
CA SER A 68 5.37 -6.78 7.06
C SER A 68 4.05 -7.41 6.61
N GLN A 69 3.15 -7.65 7.53
CA GLN A 69 1.89 -8.32 7.23
C GLN A 69 0.74 -7.67 8.00
N GLU A 70 -0.30 -7.27 7.27
CA GLU A 70 -1.57 -6.84 7.84
C GLU A 70 -2.64 -7.94 7.66
N LEU A 71 -3.45 -8.14 8.68
CA LEU A 71 -4.64 -9.00 8.65
C LEU A 71 -5.84 -8.15 9.07
N MET A 72 -6.76 -7.90 8.17
CA MET A 72 -7.90 -7.02 8.40
C MET A 72 -9.22 -7.74 8.19
N ASN A 73 -10.14 -7.56 9.14
CA ASN A 73 -11.54 -7.94 8.97
C ASN A 73 -12.33 -6.76 8.38
N TYR A 74 -12.57 -6.80 7.08
CA TYR A 74 -13.30 -5.74 6.36
C TYR A 74 -14.79 -5.64 6.70
N ALA A 75 -15.37 -6.62 7.38
CA ALA A 75 -16.73 -6.48 7.92
C ALA A 75 -16.82 -5.38 9.00
N LEU A 76 -15.70 -4.98 9.59
CA LEU A 76 -15.61 -3.91 10.59
C LEU A 76 -15.13 -2.57 9.99
N TYR A 77 -14.90 -2.52 8.68
CA TYR A 77 -14.41 -1.32 8.01
C TYR A 77 -15.58 -0.46 7.53
N ASP A 78 -15.87 0.63 8.23
CA ASP A 78 -17.01 1.50 7.98
C ASP A 78 -16.85 2.39 6.73
N GLN A 79 -16.59 1.72 5.59
CA GLN A 79 -16.48 2.32 4.25
C GLN A 79 -17.08 1.37 3.20
N PRO A 80 -18.40 1.18 3.18
CA PRO A 80 -19.07 0.18 2.31
C PRO A 80 -18.69 0.28 0.84
N ASP A 81 -18.61 1.50 0.31
CA ASP A 81 -18.25 1.73 -1.09
C ASP A 81 -16.80 1.30 -1.38
N ALA A 82 -15.87 1.58 -0.48
CA ALA A 82 -14.48 1.15 -0.63
C ALA A 82 -14.38 -0.38 -0.58
N VAL A 83 -15.05 -1.01 0.39
CA VAL A 83 -15.05 -2.47 0.54
C VAL A 83 -15.60 -3.17 -0.71
N ARG A 84 -16.70 -2.67 -1.28
CA ARG A 84 -17.33 -3.28 -2.46
C ARG A 84 -16.62 -2.91 -3.76
N ASN A 85 -16.36 -1.61 -3.98
CA ASN A 85 -15.99 -1.11 -5.30
C ASN A 85 -14.48 -0.96 -5.49
N LEU A 86 -13.70 -0.81 -4.43
CA LEU A 86 -12.24 -0.70 -4.49
C LEU A 86 -11.56 -2.02 -4.11
N VAL A 87 -11.87 -2.55 -2.91
CA VAL A 87 -11.31 -3.82 -2.42
C VAL A 87 -11.91 -5.01 -3.13
N GLY A 88 -13.20 -4.92 -3.51
CA GLY A 88 -13.87 -5.88 -4.38
C GLY A 88 -14.55 -7.06 -3.67
N PHE A 89 -14.81 -6.96 -2.36
CA PHE A 89 -15.62 -7.98 -1.70
C PHE A 89 -17.05 -8.01 -2.27
N GLY A 90 -17.52 -9.22 -2.57
CA GLY A 90 -18.80 -9.44 -3.25
C GLY A 90 -18.74 -9.35 -4.77
N MET A 91 -17.58 -9.02 -5.36
CA MET A 91 -17.40 -9.10 -6.82
C MET A 91 -17.29 -10.56 -7.29
N PRO A 92 -17.68 -10.86 -8.55
CA PRO A 92 -17.42 -12.16 -9.17
C PRO A 92 -15.94 -12.55 -9.13
N MET A 93 -15.67 -13.86 -8.95
CA MET A 93 -14.30 -14.40 -8.84
C MET A 93 -13.45 -14.21 -10.09
N ASP A 94 -14.05 -14.05 -11.26
CA ASP A 94 -13.36 -13.79 -12.55
C ASP A 94 -12.98 -12.33 -12.76
N GLN A 95 -13.47 -11.42 -11.91
CA GLN A 95 -13.11 -10.01 -11.96
C GLN A 95 -11.90 -9.71 -11.07
N THR A 96 -11.14 -8.69 -11.44
CA THR A 96 -10.02 -8.19 -10.66
C THR A 96 -10.41 -6.85 -10.01
N PRO A 97 -10.46 -6.80 -8.67
CA PRO A 97 -10.73 -5.54 -7.96
C PRO A 97 -9.73 -4.43 -8.31
N PRO A 98 -10.17 -3.17 -8.38
CA PRO A 98 -9.29 -2.03 -8.72
C PRO A 98 -8.07 -1.90 -7.81
N MET A 99 -8.22 -2.20 -6.51
CA MET A 99 -7.14 -2.10 -5.53
C MET A 99 -5.98 -3.05 -5.85
N VAL A 100 -6.25 -4.24 -6.38
CA VAL A 100 -5.25 -5.29 -6.62
C VAL A 100 -4.83 -5.41 -8.08
N LEU A 101 -5.14 -4.43 -8.91
CA LEU A 101 -4.47 -4.29 -10.19
C LEU A 101 -2.97 -4.06 -9.96
N ASP A 102 -2.11 -4.67 -10.76
CA ASP A 102 -0.65 -4.55 -10.60
C ASP A 102 -0.18 -3.09 -10.51
N PHE A 103 -0.69 -2.23 -11.38
CA PHE A 103 -0.42 -0.80 -11.32
C PHE A 103 -0.82 -0.18 -9.97
N SER A 104 -1.99 -0.55 -9.42
CA SER A 104 -2.47 -0.02 -8.14
C SER A 104 -1.58 -0.46 -6.99
N LEU A 105 -1.20 -1.74 -6.94
CA LEU A 105 -0.31 -2.28 -5.94
C LEU A 105 1.06 -1.61 -5.99
N GLN A 106 1.65 -1.47 -7.18
CA GLN A 106 2.94 -0.82 -7.33
C GLN A 106 2.89 0.69 -7.02
N MET A 107 1.79 1.38 -7.33
CA MET A 107 1.63 2.80 -7.02
C MET A 107 1.48 3.06 -5.52
N VAL A 108 0.73 2.19 -4.83
CA VAL A 108 0.37 2.40 -3.42
C VAL A 108 1.46 1.88 -2.48
N TRP A 109 1.93 0.64 -2.66
CA TRP A 109 2.90 -0.01 -1.77
C TRP A 109 4.33 -0.09 -2.35
N GLY A 110 4.51 0.12 -3.66
CA GLY A 110 5.84 0.18 -4.26
C GLY A 110 6.78 1.22 -3.62
N PRO A 111 6.32 2.42 -3.25
CA PRO A 111 7.13 3.39 -2.52
C PRO A 111 7.73 2.84 -1.23
N GLU A 112 7.02 2.04 -0.45
CA GLU A 112 7.50 1.45 0.81
C GLU A 112 8.63 0.46 0.59
N ILE A 113 8.51 -0.38 -0.44
CA ILE A 113 9.58 -1.29 -0.85
C ILE A 113 10.86 -0.52 -1.19
N ARG A 114 10.73 0.64 -1.85
CA ARG A 114 11.88 1.50 -2.19
C ARG A 114 12.48 2.19 -0.95
N ILE A 115 11.65 2.65 -0.01
CA ILE A 115 12.11 3.20 1.26
C ILE A 115 12.92 2.17 2.04
N LEU A 116 12.44 0.93 2.10
CA LEU A 116 13.16 -0.17 2.76
C LEU A 116 14.50 -0.46 2.07
N ALA A 117 14.52 -0.52 0.74
CA ALA A 117 15.72 -0.76 -0.03
C ALA A 117 16.77 0.35 0.19
N ASP A 118 16.35 1.61 0.13
CA ASP A 118 17.21 2.77 0.38
C ASP A 118 17.76 2.76 1.81
N GLY A 119 16.89 2.50 2.80
CA GLY A 119 17.28 2.47 4.20
C GLY A 119 18.24 1.32 4.55
N LEU A 120 18.14 0.20 3.83
CA LEU A 120 19.03 -0.96 3.97
C LEU A 120 20.27 -0.87 3.08
N GLY A 121 20.33 0.10 2.16
CA GLY A 121 21.45 0.26 1.22
C GLY A 121 21.54 -0.88 0.19
N VAL A 122 20.40 -1.40 -0.26
CA VAL A 122 20.32 -2.47 -1.27
C VAL A 122 19.67 -1.97 -2.54
N GLU A 123 20.07 -2.54 -3.68
CA GLU A 123 19.45 -2.27 -4.98
C GLU A 123 18.36 -3.30 -5.28
N LEU A 124 17.20 -2.84 -5.71
CA LEU A 124 16.11 -3.70 -6.14
C LEU A 124 16.31 -4.14 -7.59
N ASP A 125 16.26 -5.44 -7.82
CA ASP A 125 16.20 -5.98 -9.18
C ASP A 125 14.83 -5.69 -9.82
N GLU A 126 13.76 -5.89 -9.05
CA GLU A 126 12.38 -5.66 -9.46
C GLU A 126 11.44 -5.57 -8.26
N ILE A 127 10.22 -5.09 -8.50
CA ILE A 127 9.08 -5.20 -7.58
C ILE A 127 8.07 -6.16 -8.22
N ARG A 128 7.77 -7.26 -7.54
CA ARG A 128 6.76 -8.25 -7.94
C ARG A 128 5.49 -8.08 -7.14
N THR A 129 4.37 -8.41 -7.75
CA THR A 129 3.07 -8.46 -7.09
C THR A 129 2.47 -9.85 -7.22
N ALA A 130 1.70 -10.27 -6.23
CA ALA A 130 0.92 -11.49 -6.26
C ALA A 130 -0.46 -11.26 -5.63
N VAL A 131 -1.48 -11.90 -6.16
CA VAL A 131 -2.86 -11.75 -5.70
C VAL A 131 -3.53 -13.11 -5.62
N GLU A 132 -4.15 -13.41 -4.49
CA GLU A 132 -5.00 -14.57 -4.29
C GLU A 132 -6.40 -14.11 -3.85
N LYS A 133 -7.41 -14.78 -4.36
CA LYS A 133 -8.82 -14.56 -4.00
C LYS A 133 -9.42 -15.86 -3.51
N ARG A 134 -10.32 -15.77 -2.52
CA ARG A 134 -11.10 -16.90 -2.05
C ARG A 134 -12.60 -16.54 -2.09
N PRO A 135 -13.45 -17.45 -2.56
CA PRO A 135 -14.88 -17.21 -2.59
C PRO A 135 -15.48 -17.33 -1.19
N LEU A 136 -16.60 -16.65 -0.98
CA LEU A 136 -17.47 -16.89 0.16
C LEU A 136 -18.06 -18.31 0.09
N GLU A 137 -17.98 -19.03 1.18
CA GLU A 137 -18.55 -20.38 1.32
C GLU A 137 -20.07 -20.38 1.51
N LYS A 138 -20.64 -19.24 1.86
CA LYS A 138 -22.08 -19.01 2.02
C LYS A 138 -22.38 -17.51 1.92
N THR A 139 -23.62 -17.19 1.58
CA THR A 139 -24.11 -15.80 1.66
C THR A 139 -24.05 -15.30 3.11
N ILE A 140 -23.52 -14.13 3.31
CA ILE A 140 -23.43 -13.47 4.62
C ILE A 140 -24.04 -12.08 4.57
N HIS A 141 -24.58 -11.65 5.70
CA HIS A 141 -25.02 -10.27 5.90
C HIS A 141 -23.99 -9.55 6.77
N VAL A 142 -23.58 -8.35 6.35
CA VAL A 142 -22.68 -7.48 7.11
C VAL A 142 -23.41 -6.19 7.43
N ASP A 143 -23.50 -5.84 8.70
CA ASP A 143 -24.18 -4.64 9.17
C ASP A 143 -23.59 -3.38 8.49
N GLY A 144 -24.47 -2.52 7.99
CA GLY A 144 -24.07 -1.32 7.26
C GLY A 144 -23.64 -1.52 5.80
N MET A 145 -23.41 -2.78 5.39
CA MET A 145 -22.97 -3.12 4.02
C MET A 145 -23.97 -3.98 3.24
N GLY A 146 -24.89 -4.68 3.93
CA GLY A 146 -25.86 -5.58 3.32
C GLY A 146 -25.30 -6.97 3.02
N GLU A 147 -25.89 -7.65 2.03
CA GLU A 147 -25.56 -9.04 1.71
C GLU A 147 -24.36 -9.14 0.75
N PHE A 148 -23.56 -10.20 0.98
CA PHE A 148 -22.51 -10.68 0.11
C PHE A 148 -22.82 -12.12 -0.26
N GLU A 149 -22.96 -12.39 -1.54
CA GLU A 149 -23.45 -13.66 -2.05
C GLU A 149 -22.38 -14.76 -2.00
N GLU A 150 -22.80 -16.00 -1.76
CA GLU A 150 -21.96 -17.19 -1.89
C GLU A 150 -21.28 -17.23 -3.26
N GLY A 151 -20.02 -17.67 -3.30
CA GLY A 151 -19.24 -17.79 -4.52
C GLY A 151 -18.60 -16.48 -5.02
N THR A 152 -18.93 -15.33 -4.41
CA THR A 152 -18.26 -14.06 -4.69
C THR A 152 -16.98 -13.90 -3.88
N ILE A 153 -16.15 -12.91 -4.20
CA ILE A 153 -14.88 -12.65 -3.46
C ILE A 153 -15.20 -12.38 -1.98
N GLY A 154 -14.71 -13.26 -1.10
CA GLY A 154 -14.91 -13.19 0.35
C GLY A 154 -13.62 -13.03 1.13
N ALA A 155 -12.48 -13.36 0.52
CA ALA A 155 -11.16 -13.07 1.07
C ALA A 155 -10.19 -12.71 -0.06
N LEU A 156 -9.27 -11.82 0.25
CA LEU A 156 -8.28 -11.30 -0.66
C LEU A 156 -6.92 -11.28 0.05
N ARG A 157 -5.92 -11.81 -0.62
CA ARG A 157 -4.51 -11.66 -0.23
C ARG A 157 -3.76 -11.06 -1.39
N PHE A 158 -2.94 -10.08 -1.13
CA PHE A 158 -1.98 -9.56 -2.09
C PHE A 158 -0.61 -9.39 -1.43
N GLU A 159 0.42 -9.43 -2.24
CA GLU A 159 1.80 -9.24 -1.82
C GLU A 159 2.48 -8.29 -2.78
N ILE A 160 3.32 -7.42 -2.23
CA ILE A 160 4.27 -6.60 -2.96
C ILE A 160 5.65 -6.99 -2.45
N GLN A 161 6.51 -7.47 -3.34
CA GLN A 161 7.81 -8.04 -3.00
C GLN A 161 8.92 -7.24 -3.68
N GLY A 162 9.86 -6.72 -2.91
CA GLY A 162 11.12 -6.20 -3.41
C GLY A 162 12.12 -7.34 -3.56
N ILE A 163 12.63 -7.54 -4.76
CA ILE A 163 13.57 -8.60 -5.07
C ILE A 163 14.98 -8.02 -5.11
N VAL A 164 15.89 -8.66 -4.38
CA VAL A 164 17.31 -8.31 -4.30
C VAL A 164 18.16 -9.56 -4.58
N ASN A 165 19.06 -9.51 -5.56
CA ASN A 165 19.89 -10.65 -5.99
C ASN A 165 19.07 -11.89 -6.35
N GLY A 166 17.92 -11.69 -7.00
CA GLY A 166 17.03 -12.74 -7.47
C GLY A 166 16.18 -13.42 -6.38
N LYS A 167 16.18 -12.88 -5.16
CA LYS A 167 15.43 -13.41 -4.00
C LYS A 167 14.52 -12.37 -3.42
#